data_ddc3d0b4dd6aabb0a57e75c24dfac32d
#
_entry.id   ddc3d0b4dd6aabb0a57e75c24dfac32d
#
_cell.length_a   1.000
_cell.length_b   1.000
_cell.length_c   1.000
_cell.angle_alpha   90.00
_cell.angle_beta   90.00
_cell.angle_gamma   90.00
#
_symmetry.space_group_name_H-M   'P 1'
#
loop_
_entity.id
_entity.type
_entity.pdbx_description
1 polymer ?
#
loop_
_entity_poly.entity_id
_entity_poly.type
_entity_poly.pdbx_seq_one_letter_code
_entity_poly.pdbx_strand_id
1 'polypeptide(L)'
;MNDVNNRIFKEFTEFFDNVEKSASEISVTMAYEITMKSTISTAIIVLESEGRLEERYWNHLRVQNNILDFLYDLWVGSCHSLASDFSTIMKDLVEYDFILANLL
;
A
#
# COMPACT_ATOMS: atom_id res chain seq x y z
N MET A 1 -9.59 -13.27 -0.11
CA MET A 1 -8.87 -12.06 -0.56
C MET A 1 -8.71 -12.10 -2.07
N ASN A 2 -8.79 -10.95 -2.75
CA ASN A 2 -8.55 -10.90 -4.18
C ASN A 2 -7.05 -11.09 -4.49
N ASP A 3 -6.70 -11.15 -5.78
CA ASP A 3 -5.33 -11.35 -6.21
C ASP A 3 -4.39 -10.21 -5.79
N VAL A 4 -4.89 -8.97 -5.75
CA VAL A 4 -4.10 -7.81 -5.33
C VAL A 4 -3.71 -7.96 -3.86
N ASN A 5 -4.65 -8.28 -2.99
CA ASN A 5 -4.36 -8.48 -1.56
C ASN A 5 -3.47 -9.70 -1.31
N ASN A 6 -3.63 -10.76 -2.10
CA ASN A 6 -2.74 -11.91 -2.03
C ASN A 6 -1.30 -11.53 -2.41
N ARG A 7 -1.12 -10.72 -3.45
CA ARG A 7 0.20 -10.22 -3.85
C ARG A 7 0.80 -9.32 -2.77
N ILE A 8 0.01 -8.41 -2.20
CA ILE A 8 0.49 -7.52 -1.14
C ILE A 8 0.95 -8.32 0.07
N PHE A 9 0.21 -9.35 0.46
CA PHE A 9 0.60 -10.22 1.58
C PHE A 9 1.94 -10.89 1.31
N LYS A 10 2.13 -11.42 0.11
CA LYS A 10 3.39 -12.06 -0.29
C LYS A 10 4.53 -11.04 -0.29
N GLU A 11 4.30 -9.86 -0.86
CA GLU A 11 5.30 -8.80 -0.91
C GLU A 11 5.70 -8.34 0.49
N PHE A 12 4.74 -8.24 1.41
CA PHE A 12 5.04 -7.89 2.80
C PHE A 12 5.88 -8.97 3.47
N THR A 13 5.53 -10.23 3.28
CA THR A 13 6.26 -11.34 3.86
C THR A 13 7.72 -11.36 3.36
N GLU A 14 7.93 -11.18 2.06
CA GLU A 14 9.27 -11.13 1.48
C GLU A 14 10.06 -9.93 2.01
N PHE A 15 9.43 -8.76 2.11
CA PHE A 15 10.05 -7.58 2.67
C PHE A 15 10.48 -7.80 4.12
N PHE A 16 9.60 -8.34 4.95
CA PHE A 16 9.87 -8.57 6.36
C PHE A 16 11.00 -9.59 6.55
N ASP A 17 11.00 -10.67 5.76
CA ASP A 17 12.06 -11.67 5.79
C ASP A 17 13.43 -11.06 5.44
N ASN A 18 13.47 -10.19 4.43
CA ASN A 18 14.70 -9.51 4.03
C ASN A 18 15.22 -8.58 5.13
N VAL A 19 14.33 -7.87 5.81
CA VAL A 19 14.70 -7.01 6.93
C VAL A 19 15.30 -7.82 8.05
N GLU A 20 14.68 -8.94 8.40
CA GLU A 20 15.19 -9.82 9.48
C GLU A 20 16.56 -10.39 9.16
N LYS A 21 16.82 -10.74 7.90
CA LYS A 21 18.08 -11.35 7.47
C LYS A 21 19.23 -10.35 7.34
N SER A 22 18.93 -9.11 7.03
CA SER A 22 19.97 -8.12 6.67
C SER A 22 20.34 -7.17 7.79
N ALA A 23 19.60 -7.14 8.91
CA ALA A 23 19.82 -6.18 9.96
C ALA A 23 20.09 -6.85 11.31
N SER A 24 21.24 -6.53 11.93
CA SER A 24 21.48 -6.86 13.32
C SER A 24 20.67 -5.93 14.25
N GLU A 25 20.32 -4.74 13.76
CA GLU A 25 19.46 -3.78 14.46
C GLU A 25 18.51 -3.14 13.49
N ILE A 26 17.25 -2.95 13.90
CA ILE A 26 16.24 -2.25 13.10
C ILE A 26 16.37 -0.76 13.37
N SER A 27 16.66 0.03 12.33
CA SER A 27 16.70 1.48 12.43
C SER A 27 15.28 2.05 12.58
N VAL A 28 15.20 3.32 13.02
CA VAL A 28 13.91 4.02 13.14
C VAL A 28 13.20 4.07 11.78
N THR A 29 13.95 4.31 10.70
CA THR A 29 13.38 4.35 9.34
C THR A 29 12.80 3.01 8.94
N MET A 30 13.51 1.90 9.23
CA MET A 30 13.02 0.56 8.93
C MET A 30 11.79 0.20 9.77
N ALA A 31 11.79 0.57 11.05
CA ALA A 31 10.64 0.35 11.93
C ALA A 31 9.40 1.09 11.40
N TYR A 32 9.58 2.33 10.94
CA TYR A 32 8.49 3.11 10.32
C TYR A 32 7.98 2.40 9.06
N GLU A 33 8.87 1.98 8.17
CA GLU A 33 8.47 1.30 6.93
C GLU A 33 7.71 0.01 7.20
N ILE A 34 8.17 -0.81 8.15
CA ILE A 34 7.49 -2.05 8.54
C ILE A 34 6.08 -1.74 9.03
N THR A 35 5.95 -0.77 9.93
CA THR A 35 4.67 -0.38 10.51
C THR A 35 3.72 0.12 9.44
N MET A 36 4.19 1.01 8.56
CA MET A 36 3.33 1.59 7.52
C MET A 36 2.93 0.57 6.47
N LYS A 37 3.84 -0.30 6.04
CA LYS A 37 3.50 -1.36 5.09
C LYS A 37 2.48 -2.33 5.66
N SER A 38 2.58 -2.67 6.95
CA SER A 38 1.57 -3.48 7.63
C SER A 38 0.22 -2.78 7.65
N THR A 39 0.20 -1.50 8.00
CA THR A 39 -1.02 -0.69 8.06
C THR A 39 -1.64 -0.54 6.68
N ILE A 40 -0.84 -0.30 5.64
CA ILE A 40 -1.30 -0.21 4.25
C ILE A 40 -1.95 -1.53 3.82
N SER A 41 -1.31 -2.67 4.12
CA SER A 41 -1.85 -3.98 3.78
C SER A 41 -3.23 -4.18 4.40
N THR A 42 -3.40 -3.81 5.67
CA THR A 42 -4.69 -3.89 6.35
C THR A 42 -5.72 -2.97 5.71
N ALA A 43 -5.32 -1.75 5.35
CA ALA A 43 -6.24 -0.79 4.73
C ALA A 43 -6.78 -1.30 3.38
N ILE A 44 -5.95 -1.92 2.57
CA ILE A 44 -6.38 -2.43 1.27
C ILE A 44 -7.32 -3.64 1.44
N ILE A 45 -7.09 -4.48 2.46
CA ILE A 45 -8.02 -5.56 2.80
C ILE A 45 -9.38 -4.99 3.21
N VAL A 46 -9.40 -3.92 4.00
CA VAL A 46 -10.65 -3.25 4.40
C VAL A 46 -11.39 -2.72 3.17
N LEU A 47 -10.68 -2.08 2.24
CA LEU A 47 -11.30 -1.56 1.02
C LEU A 47 -11.94 -2.69 0.20
N GLU A 48 -11.30 -3.84 0.12
CA GLU A 48 -11.87 -5.00 -0.56
C GLU A 48 -13.11 -5.52 0.15
N SER A 49 -13.03 -5.71 1.48
CA SER A 49 -14.14 -6.29 2.24
C SER A 49 -15.37 -5.40 2.24
N GLU A 50 -15.18 -4.08 2.17
CA GLU A 50 -16.27 -3.11 2.14
C GLU A 50 -16.71 -2.74 0.73
N GLY A 51 -16.07 -3.28 -0.31
CA GLY A 51 -16.39 -2.98 -1.70
C GLY A 51 -16.19 -1.53 -2.07
N ARG A 52 -15.20 -0.85 -1.48
CA ARG A 52 -15.02 0.59 -1.62
C ARG A 52 -14.06 1.01 -2.72
N LEU A 53 -13.45 0.04 -3.42
CA LEU A 53 -12.51 0.33 -4.50
C LEU A 53 -13.03 -0.31 -5.79
N GLU A 54 -13.24 0.52 -6.82
CA GLU A 54 -13.76 0.06 -8.11
C GLU A 54 -12.72 -0.79 -8.85
N GLU A 55 -13.19 -1.64 -9.75
CA GLU A 55 -12.33 -2.59 -10.48
C GLU A 55 -11.23 -1.88 -11.28
N ARG A 56 -11.50 -0.70 -11.84
CA ARG A 56 -10.48 0.05 -12.59
C ARG A 56 -9.27 0.42 -11.72
N TYR A 57 -9.50 0.66 -10.43
CA TYR A 57 -8.42 0.96 -9.49
C TYR A 57 -7.66 -0.30 -9.07
N TRP A 58 -8.38 -1.42 -8.92
CA TRP A 58 -7.71 -2.71 -8.71
C TRP A 58 -6.80 -3.04 -9.89
N ASN A 59 -7.27 -2.81 -11.11
CA ASN A 59 -6.46 -3.04 -12.32
C ASN A 59 -5.23 -2.14 -12.36
N HIS A 60 -5.37 -0.89 -11.92
CA HIS A 60 -4.25 0.04 -11.82
C HIS A 60 -3.17 -0.49 -10.85
N LEU A 61 -3.58 -1.12 -9.76
CA LEU A 61 -2.64 -1.74 -8.83
C LEU A 61 -1.99 -3.00 -9.42
N ARG A 62 -2.76 -3.79 -10.18
CA ARG A 62 -2.26 -5.05 -10.75
C ARG A 62 -1.08 -4.86 -11.69
N VAL A 63 -0.98 -3.72 -12.38
CA VAL A 63 0.10 -3.47 -13.33
C VAL A 63 1.40 -3.02 -12.66
N GLN A 64 1.39 -2.78 -11.36
CA GLN A 64 2.59 -2.38 -10.64
C GLN A 64 3.50 -3.60 -10.39
N ASN A 65 4.82 -3.42 -10.52
CA ASN A 65 5.79 -4.49 -10.27
C ASN A 65 5.75 -4.98 -8.82
N ASN A 66 5.71 -4.03 -7.88
CA ASN A 66 5.56 -4.32 -6.47
C ASN A 66 4.46 -3.39 -5.95
N ILE A 67 3.30 -3.96 -5.65
CA ILE A 67 2.12 -3.17 -5.26
C ILE A 67 2.35 -2.48 -3.92
N LEU A 68 2.93 -3.20 -2.97
CA LEU A 68 3.14 -2.67 -1.62
C LEU A 68 4.13 -1.50 -1.62
N ASP A 69 5.24 -1.63 -2.35
CA ASP A 69 6.21 -0.54 -2.49
C ASP A 69 5.58 0.67 -3.17
N PHE A 70 4.77 0.44 -4.21
CA PHE A 70 4.05 1.50 -4.90
C PHE A 70 3.13 2.26 -3.94
N LEU A 71 2.35 1.54 -3.14
CA LEU A 71 1.43 2.15 -2.17
C LEU A 71 2.19 2.90 -1.08
N TYR A 72 3.30 2.34 -0.61
CA TYR A 72 4.14 3.00 0.38
C TYR A 72 4.71 4.32 -0.16
N ASP A 73 5.17 4.32 -1.42
CA ASP A 73 5.69 5.52 -2.06
C ASP A 73 4.61 6.60 -2.20
N LEU A 74 3.38 6.21 -2.54
CA LEU A 74 2.25 7.14 -2.57
C LEU A 74 2.00 7.75 -1.20
N TRP A 75 2.04 6.93 -0.16
CA TRP A 75 1.84 7.40 1.21
C TRP A 75 2.92 8.39 1.61
N VAL A 76 4.18 8.04 1.42
CA VAL A 76 5.33 8.89 1.81
C VAL A 76 5.31 10.21 1.06
N GLY A 77 4.92 10.21 -0.21
CA GLY A 77 4.91 11.41 -1.06
C GLY A 77 3.70 12.30 -0.88
N SER A 78 2.74 11.94 -0.02
CA SER A 78 1.49 12.69 0.12
C SER A 78 1.48 13.54 1.37
N CYS A 79 0.59 14.58 1.37
CA CYS A 79 0.25 15.33 2.57
C CYS A 79 -0.99 14.69 3.16
N HIS A 80 -0.88 14.20 4.39
CA HIS A 80 -1.96 13.42 5.02
C HIS A 80 -2.91 14.31 5.80
N SER A 81 -4.20 13.97 5.73
CA SER A 81 -5.21 14.57 6.59
C SER A 81 -5.49 13.63 7.76
N LEU A 82 -5.42 14.15 8.98
CA LEU A 82 -5.76 13.38 10.17
C LEU A 82 -7.27 13.25 10.36
N ALA A 83 -8.07 13.91 9.53
CA ALA A 83 -9.53 13.91 9.64
C ALA A 83 -10.19 12.69 9.00
N SER A 84 -9.47 11.94 8.16
CA SER A 84 -9.99 10.76 7.47
C SER A 84 -9.39 9.48 8.04
N ASP A 85 -10.13 8.36 7.97
CA ASP A 85 -9.57 7.08 8.32
C ASP A 85 -8.53 6.66 7.28
N PHE A 86 -7.62 5.74 7.67
CA PHE A 86 -6.48 5.39 6.85
C PHE A 86 -6.89 4.70 5.54
N SER A 87 -7.94 3.86 5.56
CA SER A 87 -8.40 3.20 4.35
C SER A 87 -8.95 4.19 3.33
N THR A 88 -9.64 5.24 3.79
CA THR A 88 -10.11 6.33 2.92
C THR A 88 -8.94 7.09 2.30
N ILE A 89 -7.92 7.38 3.10
CA ILE A 89 -6.71 8.05 2.59
C ILE A 89 -6.06 7.21 1.51
N MET A 90 -5.89 5.92 1.71
CA MET A 90 -5.29 5.03 0.71
C MET A 90 -6.14 4.95 -0.55
N LYS A 91 -7.46 4.87 -0.41
CA LYS A 91 -8.38 4.89 -1.54
C LYS A 91 -8.18 6.16 -2.38
N ASP A 92 -8.15 7.31 -1.72
CA ASP A 92 -8.00 8.61 -2.39
C ASP A 92 -6.65 8.71 -3.11
N LEU A 93 -5.58 8.22 -2.50
CA LEU A 93 -4.25 8.22 -3.10
C LEU A 93 -4.20 7.36 -4.37
N VAL A 94 -4.80 6.18 -4.35
CA VAL A 94 -4.86 5.30 -5.51
C VAL A 94 -5.68 5.95 -6.65
N GLU A 95 -6.84 6.51 -6.31
CA GLU A 95 -7.70 7.18 -7.28
C GLU A 95 -6.99 8.37 -7.92
N TYR A 96 -6.32 9.19 -7.10
CA TYR A 96 -5.59 10.36 -7.59
C TYR A 96 -4.45 9.95 -8.53
N ASP A 97 -3.66 8.93 -8.15
CA ASP A 97 -2.58 8.44 -8.99
C ASP A 97 -3.11 7.89 -10.32
N PHE A 98 -4.24 7.18 -10.28
CA PHE A 98 -4.90 6.69 -11.49
C PHE A 98 -5.27 7.84 -12.43
N ILE A 99 -5.84 8.92 -11.88
CA ILE A 99 -6.22 10.08 -12.67
C ILE A 99 -5.00 10.72 -13.32
N LEU A 100 -3.92 10.92 -12.55
CA LEU A 100 -2.68 11.50 -13.07
C LEU A 100 -2.07 10.64 -14.18
N ALA A 101 -2.05 9.32 -14.00
CA ALA A 101 -1.50 8.40 -14.99
C ALA A 101 -2.28 8.43 -16.30
N ASN A 102 -3.58 8.71 -16.25
CA ASN A 102 -4.44 8.76 -17.44
C ASN A 102 -4.51 10.13 -18.10
N LEU A 103 -3.95 11.17 -17.47
CA LEU A 103 -3.82 12.51 -18.07
C LEU A 103 -2.57 12.63 -18.95
N LEU A 104 -1.62 11.74 -18.77
CA LEU A 104 -0.37 11.70 -19.51
C LEU A 104 -0.46 10.70 -20.65
#